data_c06c11f8cc13c5d6914f153175d156a9
#
_entry.id   c06c11f8cc13c5d6914f153175d156a9
#
_cell.length_a   1.000
_cell.length_b   1.000
_cell.length_c   1.000
_cell.angle_alpha   90.00
_cell.angle_beta   90.00
_cell.angle_gamma   90.00
#
_symmetry.space_group_name_H-M   'P 1'
#
loop_
_entity.id
_entity.type
_entity.pdbx_description
1 polymer ?
#
loop_
_entity_poly.entity_id
_entity_poly.type
_entity_poly.pdbx_seq_one_letter_code
_entity_poly.pdbx_strand_id
1 'polypeptide(L)'
;MSDITKTTAGVAAVPGSDTAAAASTGKLPMASKLAYGLGGFAEHNMNNTVNSMANPVLNVTLGVNPAMVGLLLAIPRIYDAFADPIMGGISDRFGSKYGRRKPFILAGGLLSALFFFLMWQIPRGMGETGYFAFFLSASLIFYTCFTVFGVPYIALGMEMSPDYEERTVIQTYRGMFGFLSGFAINWLYWLTQRDCFSDTLNGMQWVAGGSSLILIGCVLVTVLFCKERNVSSSHAPKISVIQSFKETLKCRPFVLVVLTIVSVLCGILLVMQMALYINIYYIYHGDKKEASAMFGLVGTVFNLGTLVAMPLICGLANRLGKKNVLIAILGVAALAGLSKWFCYSPAHPWLQLIPAVLTAPGLGAVWAVAFSMVADVCDYDEFVNGTRREGMFSAVQNWANKLAVSLALLLSGVVLNLTGFDAKLETAQSAATLTAMRALDATIPAFFVLIACGLLAFYPLSKHTMHRLRRILEWRRARAQTT
;
A
#
# COMPACT_ATOMS: atom_id res chain seq x y z
N MET A 1 -22.62 57.25 -18.30
CA MET A 1 -23.47 56.71 -19.38
C MET A 1 -23.11 57.47 -20.63
N SER A 2 -22.81 56.81 -21.73
CA SER A 2 -22.19 57.26 -23.00
C SER A 2 -20.66 57.21 -22.94
N ASP A 3 -20.12 56.14 -23.52
CA ASP A 3 -18.90 55.99 -24.30
C ASP A 3 -18.22 54.61 -24.10
N ILE A 4 -19.00 53.54 -24.31
CA ILE A 4 -18.43 52.19 -24.56
C ILE A 4 -19.28 51.52 -25.67
N THR A 5 -19.32 52.13 -26.83
CA THR A 5 -19.85 51.48 -28.03
C THR A 5 -19.20 52.09 -29.27
N LYS A 6 -17.93 51.77 -29.52
CA LYS A 6 -17.27 51.93 -30.83
C LYS A 6 -15.86 51.38 -30.74
N THR A 7 -15.68 50.07 -30.88
CA THR A 7 -14.52 49.46 -31.51
C THR A 7 -14.76 47.94 -31.69
N THR A 8 -15.73 47.61 -32.53
CA THR A 8 -15.85 46.24 -33.07
C THR A 8 -16.02 46.38 -34.57
N ALA A 9 -14.90 46.52 -35.28
CA ALA A 9 -14.85 46.29 -36.72
C ALA A 9 -13.40 46.00 -37.11
N GLY A 10 -13.18 44.81 -37.62
CA GLY A 10 -11.97 44.50 -38.40
C GLY A 10 -11.06 43.39 -37.85
N VAL A 11 -11.56 42.17 -37.71
CA VAL A 11 -10.70 40.97 -37.85
C VAL A 11 -11.34 40.10 -38.92
N ALA A 12 -10.69 40.08 -40.07
CA ALA A 12 -11.07 39.30 -41.24
C ALA A 12 -11.08 37.79 -40.90
N ALA A 13 -12.15 37.14 -41.28
CA ALA A 13 -12.30 35.69 -41.27
C ALA A 13 -11.25 35.07 -42.23
N VAL A 14 -10.41 34.19 -41.69
CA VAL A 14 -9.62 33.26 -42.48
C VAL A 14 -10.49 32.06 -42.81
N PRO A 15 -10.71 31.71 -44.07
CA PRO A 15 -11.54 30.57 -44.45
C PRO A 15 -10.75 29.26 -44.37
N GLY A 16 -11.32 28.30 -43.70
CA GLY A 16 -11.29 26.91 -44.13
C GLY A 16 -10.01 26.10 -43.81
N SER A 17 -10.04 25.40 -42.70
CA SER A 17 -9.63 24.01 -42.70
C SER A 17 -10.56 23.25 -41.74
N ASP A 18 -11.65 22.74 -42.32
CA ASP A 18 -12.50 21.73 -41.71
C ASP A 18 -11.71 20.42 -41.57
N THR A 19 -10.85 20.35 -40.58
CA THR A 19 -10.50 19.13 -39.90
C THR A 19 -10.77 19.37 -38.43
N ALA A 20 -12.04 19.36 -38.09
CA ALA A 20 -12.49 19.18 -36.73
C ALA A 20 -11.99 17.80 -36.25
N ALA A 21 -10.72 17.72 -35.83
CA ALA A 21 -10.27 16.69 -34.94
C ALA A 21 -11.17 16.87 -33.70
N ALA A 22 -12.13 15.97 -33.55
CA ALA A 22 -12.98 15.85 -32.39
C ALA A 22 -12.11 16.08 -31.15
N ALA A 23 -12.30 17.19 -30.46
CA ALA A 23 -11.75 17.41 -29.15
C ALA A 23 -12.25 16.26 -28.29
N SER A 24 -11.45 15.21 -28.16
CA SER A 24 -11.74 14.07 -27.32
C SER A 24 -11.99 14.63 -25.93
N THR A 25 -13.22 14.56 -25.48
CA THR A 25 -13.57 14.74 -24.07
C THR A 25 -12.48 13.99 -23.28
N GLY A 26 -11.73 14.67 -22.41
CA GLY A 26 -10.51 14.11 -21.76
C GLY A 26 -10.72 12.82 -20.95
N LYS A 27 -11.89 12.19 -21.11
CA LYS A 27 -12.30 10.94 -20.47
C LYS A 27 -11.77 9.74 -21.25
N LEU A 28 -11.06 8.86 -20.55
CA LEU A 28 -10.57 7.60 -21.08
C LEU A 28 -11.71 6.57 -21.23
N PRO A 29 -11.61 5.67 -22.23
CA PRO A 29 -12.51 4.53 -22.35
C PRO A 29 -12.51 3.69 -21.05
N MET A 30 -13.66 3.13 -20.69
CA MET A 30 -13.82 2.28 -19.50
C MET A 30 -12.87 1.08 -19.55
N ALA A 31 -12.66 0.49 -20.74
CA ALA A 31 -11.72 -0.61 -20.94
C ALA A 31 -10.29 -0.26 -20.51
N SER A 32 -9.81 0.97 -20.77
CA SER A 32 -8.47 1.40 -20.33
C SER A 32 -8.39 1.57 -18.82
N LYS A 33 -9.46 2.03 -18.16
CA LYS A 33 -9.54 2.17 -16.71
C LYS A 33 -9.52 0.81 -16.01
N LEU A 34 -10.30 -0.14 -16.49
CA LEU A 34 -10.32 -1.50 -16.00
C LEU A 34 -9.00 -2.21 -16.24
N ALA A 35 -8.40 -2.04 -17.42
CA ALA A 35 -7.09 -2.61 -17.74
C ALA A 35 -5.98 -2.05 -16.82
N TYR A 36 -6.00 -0.75 -16.55
CA TYR A 36 -5.09 -0.15 -15.58
C TYR A 36 -5.36 -0.67 -14.16
N GLY A 37 -6.62 -0.84 -13.77
CA GLY A 37 -7.00 -1.48 -12.51
C GLY A 37 -6.42 -2.89 -12.37
N LEU A 38 -6.48 -3.73 -13.41
CA LEU A 38 -5.88 -5.07 -13.42
C LEU A 38 -4.36 -5.05 -13.20
N GLY A 39 -3.66 -4.06 -13.74
CA GLY A 39 -2.25 -3.81 -13.40
C GLY A 39 -2.05 -3.54 -11.91
N GLY A 40 -2.98 -2.79 -11.28
CA GLY A 40 -2.99 -2.56 -9.84
C GLY A 40 -3.26 -3.82 -9.01
N PHE A 41 -4.13 -4.71 -9.50
CA PHE A 41 -4.29 -6.04 -8.91
C PHE A 41 -2.99 -6.82 -8.93
N ALA A 42 -2.29 -6.86 -10.08
CA ALA A 42 -1.03 -7.56 -10.21
C ALA A 42 0.05 -6.97 -9.29
N GLU A 43 0.22 -5.65 -9.29
CA GLU A 43 1.19 -4.94 -8.46
C GLU A 43 0.96 -5.22 -6.97
N HIS A 44 -0.28 -5.11 -6.52
CA HIS A 44 -0.63 -5.33 -5.11
C HIS A 44 -0.51 -6.80 -4.70
N ASN A 45 -0.91 -7.73 -5.57
CA ASN A 45 -0.83 -9.17 -5.32
C ASN A 45 0.62 -9.64 -5.21
N MET A 46 1.48 -9.34 -6.19
CA MET A 46 2.89 -9.70 -6.18
C MET A 46 3.58 -9.24 -4.89
N ASN A 47 3.30 -8.00 -4.50
CA ASN A 47 3.93 -7.36 -3.35
C ASN A 47 3.49 -7.97 -2.01
N ASN A 48 2.19 -8.19 -1.82
CA ASN A 48 1.64 -8.59 -0.52
C ASN A 48 1.58 -10.10 -0.32
N THR A 49 1.54 -10.92 -1.38
CA THR A 49 1.60 -12.37 -1.25
C THR A 49 2.90 -12.82 -0.59
N VAL A 50 4.04 -12.22 -0.96
CA VAL A 50 5.34 -12.55 -0.34
C VAL A 50 5.29 -12.30 1.17
N ASN A 51 4.76 -11.15 1.58
CA ASN A 51 4.65 -10.81 3.00
C ASN A 51 3.69 -11.73 3.75
N SER A 52 2.57 -12.13 3.12
CA SER A 52 1.55 -12.96 3.75
C SER A 52 1.99 -14.43 3.86
N MET A 53 2.68 -14.96 2.83
CA MET A 53 2.98 -16.39 2.71
C MET A 53 4.36 -16.80 3.21
N ALA A 54 5.28 -15.85 3.43
CA ALA A 54 6.65 -16.18 3.87
C ALA A 54 6.66 -16.91 5.22
N ASN A 55 5.95 -16.42 6.22
CA ASN A 55 5.88 -17.08 7.54
C ASN A 55 5.17 -18.44 7.48
N PRO A 56 3.98 -18.60 6.88
CA PRO A 56 3.33 -19.90 6.72
C PRO A 56 4.21 -20.95 6.06
N VAL A 57 4.97 -20.58 5.04
CA VAL A 57 5.81 -21.53 4.29
C VAL A 57 7.17 -21.73 4.94
N LEU A 58 7.91 -20.64 5.19
CA LEU A 58 9.30 -20.77 5.67
C LEU A 58 9.39 -21.16 7.15
N ASN A 59 8.54 -20.56 8.01
CA ASN A 59 8.59 -20.87 9.43
C ASN A 59 7.68 -22.05 9.79
N VAL A 60 6.36 -21.97 9.54
CA VAL A 60 5.41 -23.01 10.00
C VAL A 60 5.61 -24.34 9.28
N THR A 61 6.06 -24.32 8.00
CA THR A 61 6.23 -25.57 7.22
C THR A 61 7.67 -26.04 7.17
N LEU A 62 8.66 -25.15 6.99
CA LEU A 62 10.07 -25.50 6.83
C LEU A 62 10.90 -25.29 8.11
N GLY A 63 10.32 -24.73 9.18
CA GLY A 63 10.98 -24.58 10.48
C GLY A 63 12.09 -23.51 10.51
N VAL A 64 12.14 -22.60 9.55
CA VAL A 64 13.10 -21.48 9.53
C VAL A 64 12.80 -20.53 10.69
N ASN A 65 13.82 -20.06 11.39
CA ASN A 65 13.68 -19.18 12.53
C ASN A 65 12.88 -17.90 12.16
N PRO A 66 11.88 -17.48 12.95
CA PRO A 66 11.05 -16.29 12.68
C PRO A 66 11.85 -15.01 12.44
N ALA A 67 12.94 -14.77 13.18
CA ALA A 67 13.78 -13.60 12.98
C ALA A 67 14.49 -13.63 11.61
N MET A 68 14.90 -14.81 11.13
CA MET A 68 15.46 -14.97 9.79
C MET A 68 14.39 -14.70 8.73
N VAL A 69 13.15 -15.13 8.92
CA VAL A 69 12.04 -14.78 8.00
C VAL A 69 11.77 -13.27 8.01
N GLY A 70 11.83 -12.62 9.16
CA GLY A 70 11.77 -11.17 9.27
C GLY A 70 12.85 -10.46 8.46
N LEU A 71 14.10 -10.94 8.50
CA LEU A 71 15.22 -10.45 7.67
C LEU A 71 14.96 -10.66 6.17
N LEU A 72 14.46 -11.85 5.79
CA LEU A 72 14.11 -12.18 4.40
C LEU A 72 13.05 -11.24 3.82
N LEU A 73 12.16 -10.74 4.64
CA LEU A 73 11.14 -9.79 4.22
C LEU A 73 11.66 -8.34 4.22
N ALA A 74 12.52 -7.98 5.18
CA ALA A 74 13.02 -6.62 5.35
C ALA A 74 14.09 -6.24 4.31
N ILE A 75 15.07 -7.12 4.05
CA ILE A 75 16.21 -6.81 3.17
C ILE A 75 15.76 -6.44 1.74
N PRO A 76 14.89 -7.22 1.07
CA PRO A 76 14.42 -6.86 -0.28
C PRO A 76 13.60 -5.56 -0.30
N ARG A 77 12.91 -5.23 0.78
CA ARG A 77 12.15 -3.98 0.90
C ARG A 77 13.05 -2.75 1.03
N ILE A 78 14.13 -2.88 1.80
CA ILE A 78 15.14 -1.84 1.90
C ILE A 78 15.80 -1.63 0.54
N TYR A 79 16.17 -2.72 -0.14
CA TYR A 79 16.70 -2.69 -1.50
C TYR A 79 15.75 -1.96 -2.47
N ASP A 80 14.46 -2.30 -2.46
CA ASP A 80 13.42 -1.70 -3.30
C ASP A 80 13.29 -0.17 -3.09
N ALA A 81 13.47 0.31 -1.85
CA ALA A 81 13.43 1.75 -1.54
C ALA A 81 14.57 2.55 -2.25
N PHE A 82 15.69 1.90 -2.56
CA PHE A 82 16.79 2.50 -3.33
C PHE A 82 16.67 2.25 -4.84
N ALA A 83 16.13 1.11 -5.24
CA ALA A 83 15.97 0.73 -6.64
C ALA A 83 14.90 1.58 -7.37
N ASP A 84 13.83 1.98 -6.69
CA ASP A 84 12.73 2.74 -7.28
C ASP A 84 13.16 4.07 -7.93
N PRO A 85 13.92 4.96 -7.26
CA PRO A 85 14.37 6.21 -7.88
C PRO A 85 15.28 5.98 -9.09
N ILE A 86 16.11 4.92 -9.05
CA ILE A 86 17.00 4.54 -10.15
C ILE A 86 16.16 4.13 -11.36
N MET A 87 15.18 3.23 -11.16
CA MET A 87 14.29 2.77 -12.21
C MET A 87 13.41 3.90 -12.78
N GLY A 88 12.94 4.81 -11.91
CA GLY A 88 12.24 6.02 -12.33
C GLY A 88 13.10 6.84 -13.32
N GLY A 89 14.35 7.10 -12.96
CA GLY A 89 15.28 7.83 -13.82
C GLY A 89 15.60 7.13 -15.14
N ILE A 90 15.71 5.80 -15.13
CA ILE A 90 15.95 5.00 -16.35
C ILE A 90 14.72 5.08 -17.27
N SER A 91 13.52 4.80 -16.73
CA SER A 91 12.29 4.77 -17.53
C SER A 91 11.89 6.16 -18.06
N ASP A 92 12.25 7.25 -17.36
CA ASP A 92 11.97 8.61 -17.81
C ASP A 92 12.79 9.03 -19.03
N ARG A 93 14.01 8.51 -19.16
CA ARG A 93 14.95 8.83 -20.26
C ARG A 93 14.83 7.88 -21.44
N PHE A 94 14.13 6.78 -21.27
CA PHE A 94 14.00 5.77 -22.32
C PHE A 94 13.02 6.22 -23.40
N GLY A 95 13.36 5.99 -24.66
CA GLY A 95 12.49 6.25 -25.80
C GLY A 95 12.44 5.04 -26.72
N SER A 96 11.22 4.54 -27.02
CA SER A 96 11.05 3.47 -28.00
C SER A 96 9.81 3.68 -28.87
N LYS A 97 9.74 2.97 -29.99
CA LYS A 97 8.56 2.95 -30.89
C LYS A 97 7.29 2.40 -30.23
N TYR A 98 7.44 1.66 -29.14
CA TYR A 98 6.33 1.09 -28.38
C TYR A 98 5.90 1.92 -27.18
N GLY A 99 6.51 3.09 -27.01
CA GLY A 99 6.31 3.97 -25.85
C GLY A 99 7.51 3.95 -24.90
N ARG A 100 7.45 4.79 -23.88
CA ARG A 100 8.52 4.98 -22.89
C ARG A 100 8.36 3.99 -21.73
N ARG A 101 7.14 3.77 -21.24
CA ARG A 101 6.81 2.96 -20.05
C ARG A 101 6.46 1.51 -20.39
N LYS A 102 5.70 1.28 -21.46
CA LYS A 102 5.17 -0.05 -21.83
C LYS A 102 6.21 -1.15 -21.94
N PRO A 103 7.40 -0.96 -22.55
CA PRO A 103 8.40 -2.00 -22.62
C PRO A 103 8.86 -2.49 -21.24
N PHE A 104 9.02 -1.59 -20.30
CA PHE A 104 9.38 -1.94 -18.92
C PHE A 104 8.24 -2.64 -18.18
N ILE A 105 7.00 -2.17 -18.34
CA ILE A 105 5.82 -2.82 -17.77
C ILE A 105 5.68 -4.25 -18.27
N LEU A 106 5.88 -4.47 -19.55
CA LEU A 106 5.79 -5.81 -20.14
C LEU A 106 6.93 -6.71 -19.65
N ALA A 107 8.18 -6.30 -19.89
CA ALA A 107 9.35 -7.12 -19.52
C ALA A 107 9.43 -7.33 -18.00
N GLY A 108 9.32 -6.25 -17.24
CA GLY A 108 9.34 -6.31 -15.77
C GLY A 108 8.19 -7.14 -15.20
N GLY A 109 6.97 -6.98 -15.73
CA GLY A 109 5.81 -7.73 -15.27
C GLY A 109 5.89 -9.22 -15.56
N LEU A 110 6.32 -9.62 -16.77
CA LEU A 110 6.53 -11.04 -17.12
C LEU A 110 7.64 -11.68 -16.30
N LEU A 111 8.78 -10.97 -16.15
CA LEU A 111 9.90 -11.47 -15.34
C LEU A 111 9.52 -11.52 -13.86
N SER A 112 8.78 -10.54 -13.35
CA SER A 112 8.28 -10.57 -11.96
C SER A 112 7.39 -11.78 -11.72
N ALA A 113 6.45 -12.07 -12.61
CA ALA A 113 5.58 -13.24 -12.48
C ALA A 113 6.37 -14.57 -12.57
N LEU A 114 7.39 -14.64 -13.42
CA LEU A 114 8.28 -15.79 -13.52
C LEU A 114 9.08 -15.97 -12.22
N PHE A 115 9.75 -14.93 -11.73
CA PHE A 115 10.55 -15.02 -10.50
C PHE A 115 9.69 -15.14 -9.25
N PHE A 116 8.46 -14.64 -9.26
CA PHE A 116 7.46 -14.93 -8.24
C PHE A 116 7.18 -16.44 -8.16
N PHE A 117 6.95 -17.09 -9.31
CA PHE A 117 6.77 -18.54 -9.36
C PHE A 117 8.02 -19.28 -8.87
N LEU A 118 9.20 -18.94 -9.40
CA LEU A 118 10.47 -19.61 -9.10
C LEU A 118 10.86 -19.48 -7.62
N MET A 119 10.56 -18.36 -6.98
CA MET A 119 10.84 -18.12 -5.55
C MET A 119 10.14 -19.13 -4.65
N TRP A 120 8.95 -19.61 -5.05
CA TRP A 120 8.19 -20.59 -4.28
C TRP A 120 8.53 -22.06 -4.64
N GLN A 121 9.42 -22.30 -5.62
CA GLN A 121 9.93 -23.64 -5.95
C GLN A 121 11.07 -24.02 -5.00
N ILE A 122 10.82 -23.97 -3.70
CA ILE A 122 11.83 -24.18 -2.66
C ILE A 122 12.22 -25.67 -2.64
N PRO A 123 13.52 -26.01 -2.85
CA PRO A 123 13.98 -27.41 -2.77
C PRO A 123 13.83 -27.95 -1.35
N ARG A 124 13.54 -29.25 -1.23
CA ARG A 124 13.42 -29.91 0.07
C ARG A 124 14.79 -30.34 0.61
N GLY A 125 14.90 -30.48 1.94
CA GLY A 125 16.10 -31.01 2.57
C GLY A 125 17.26 -30.01 2.69
N MET A 126 17.00 -28.73 2.45
CA MET A 126 18.00 -27.69 2.74
C MET A 126 18.01 -27.40 4.25
N GLY A 127 19.19 -27.13 4.79
CA GLY A 127 19.28 -26.58 6.14
C GLY A 127 18.72 -25.15 6.21
N GLU A 128 18.53 -24.64 7.42
CA GLU A 128 17.96 -23.31 7.66
C GLU A 128 18.68 -22.20 6.89
N THR A 129 20.02 -22.20 6.91
CA THR A 129 20.86 -21.26 6.15
C THR A 129 20.66 -21.41 4.63
N GLY A 130 20.45 -22.64 4.14
CA GLY A 130 20.17 -22.91 2.73
C GLY A 130 18.83 -22.33 2.29
N TYR A 131 17.76 -22.51 3.09
CA TYR A 131 16.47 -21.89 2.85
C TYR A 131 16.56 -20.36 2.86
N PHE A 132 17.30 -19.80 3.82
CA PHE A 132 17.55 -18.37 3.89
C PHE A 132 18.23 -17.83 2.63
N ALA A 133 19.35 -18.44 2.22
CA ALA A 133 20.12 -18.01 1.05
C ALA A 133 19.30 -18.14 -0.25
N PHE A 134 18.59 -19.26 -0.42
CA PHE A 134 17.72 -19.48 -1.59
C PHE A 134 16.62 -18.43 -1.69
N PHE A 135 15.84 -18.26 -0.62
CA PHE A 135 14.71 -17.35 -0.64
C PHE A 135 15.15 -15.88 -0.73
N LEU A 136 16.25 -15.50 -0.07
CA LEU A 136 16.80 -14.14 -0.16
C LEU A 136 17.25 -13.81 -1.58
N SER A 137 18.03 -14.70 -2.22
CA SER A 137 18.50 -14.46 -3.59
C SER A 137 17.33 -14.40 -4.58
N ALA A 138 16.38 -15.34 -4.49
CA ALA A 138 15.20 -15.36 -5.33
C ALA A 138 14.33 -14.11 -5.13
N SER A 139 14.14 -13.66 -3.88
CA SER A 139 13.36 -12.46 -3.59
C SER A 139 14.05 -11.18 -4.06
N LEU A 140 15.37 -11.06 -3.96
CA LEU A 140 16.10 -9.90 -4.50
C LEU A 140 15.95 -9.80 -6.03
N ILE A 141 16.04 -10.93 -6.74
CA ILE A 141 15.80 -10.97 -8.20
C ILE A 141 14.34 -10.60 -8.50
N PHE A 142 13.40 -11.19 -7.77
CA PHE A 142 11.98 -10.89 -7.91
C PHE A 142 11.70 -9.39 -7.69
N TYR A 143 12.18 -8.77 -6.60
CA TYR A 143 11.96 -7.36 -6.33
C TYR A 143 12.65 -6.44 -7.33
N THR A 144 13.80 -6.84 -7.90
CA THR A 144 14.42 -6.12 -9.03
C THR A 144 13.49 -6.07 -10.23
N CYS A 145 12.94 -7.22 -10.64
CA CYS A 145 11.98 -7.29 -11.74
C CYS A 145 10.67 -6.53 -11.41
N PHE A 146 10.23 -6.63 -10.16
CA PHE A 146 9.04 -5.94 -9.67
C PHE A 146 9.20 -4.42 -9.73
N THR A 147 10.36 -3.87 -9.36
CA THR A 147 10.64 -2.42 -9.50
C THR A 147 10.63 -2.00 -10.97
N VAL A 148 11.17 -2.83 -11.88
CA VAL A 148 11.12 -2.58 -13.34
C VAL A 148 9.69 -2.54 -13.87
N PHE A 149 8.76 -3.31 -13.27
CA PHE A 149 7.33 -3.27 -13.58
C PHE A 149 6.62 -2.11 -12.89
N GLY A 150 6.73 -2.03 -11.55
CA GLY A 150 5.88 -1.22 -10.69
C GLY A 150 6.08 0.29 -10.86
N VAL A 151 7.33 0.74 -10.95
CA VAL A 151 7.63 2.18 -11.09
C VAL A 151 7.10 2.74 -12.41
N PRO A 152 7.38 2.15 -13.58
CA PRO A 152 6.80 2.62 -14.84
C PRO A 152 5.27 2.47 -14.90
N TYR A 153 4.70 1.45 -14.25
CA TYR A 153 3.26 1.25 -14.18
C TYR A 153 2.56 2.39 -13.42
N ILE A 154 3.08 2.77 -12.24
CA ILE A 154 2.53 3.89 -11.46
C ILE A 154 2.64 5.20 -12.26
N ALA A 155 3.78 5.44 -12.90
CA ALA A 155 4.00 6.61 -13.72
C ALA A 155 3.07 6.66 -14.95
N LEU A 156 2.80 5.52 -15.60
CA LEU A 156 1.84 5.42 -16.70
C LEU A 156 0.46 5.97 -16.29
N GLY A 157 -0.04 5.60 -15.12
CA GLY A 157 -1.34 6.07 -14.64
C GLY A 157 -1.45 7.58 -14.47
N MET A 158 -0.34 8.24 -14.15
CA MET A 158 -0.28 9.71 -14.07
C MET A 158 -0.22 10.38 -15.45
N GLU A 159 0.23 9.66 -16.47
CA GLU A 159 0.44 10.16 -17.83
C GLU A 159 -0.74 9.84 -18.78
N MET A 160 -1.62 8.89 -18.44
CA MET A 160 -2.73 8.43 -19.30
C MET A 160 -3.72 9.54 -19.64
N SER A 161 -3.97 10.50 -18.76
CA SER A 161 -4.89 11.63 -18.99
C SER A 161 -4.25 12.97 -18.65
N PRO A 162 -4.52 14.05 -19.40
CA PRO A 162 -4.15 15.41 -19.03
C PRO A 162 -5.07 15.98 -17.96
N ASP A 163 -6.29 15.46 -17.87
CA ASP A 163 -7.33 15.93 -16.96
C ASP A 163 -7.05 15.42 -15.52
N TYR A 164 -7.07 16.35 -14.57
CA TYR A 164 -6.83 16.08 -13.16
C TYR A 164 -7.91 15.16 -12.54
N GLU A 165 -9.18 15.38 -12.87
CA GLU A 165 -10.29 14.57 -12.36
C GLU A 165 -10.20 13.15 -12.89
N GLU A 166 -9.88 12.99 -14.16
CA GLU A 166 -9.72 11.68 -14.79
C GLU A 166 -8.54 10.90 -14.21
N ARG A 167 -7.42 11.56 -13.88
CA ARG A 167 -6.31 10.94 -13.14
C ARG A 167 -6.76 10.39 -11.80
N THR A 168 -7.59 11.13 -11.08
CA THR A 168 -8.14 10.66 -9.81
C THR A 168 -9.00 9.42 -10.00
N VAL A 169 -9.83 9.39 -11.04
CA VAL A 169 -10.64 8.22 -11.39
C VAL A 169 -9.74 7.02 -11.71
N ILE A 170 -8.69 7.18 -12.50
CA ILE A 170 -7.73 6.11 -12.84
C ILE A 170 -7.10 5.53 -11.57
N GLN A 171 -6.62 6.37 -10.65
CA GLN A 171 -6.03 5.92 -9.39
C GLN A 171 -7.07 5.23 -8.48
N THR A 172 -8.33 5.65 -8.55
CA THR A 172 -9.43 4.97 -7.84
C THR A 172 -9.61 3.54 -8.34
N TYR A 173 -9.60 3.32 -9.66
CA TYR A 173 -9.64 1.95 -10.23
C TYR A 173 -8.46 1.11 -9.77
N ARG A 174 -7.23 1.67 -9.79
CA ARG A 174 -6.05 0.97 -9.24
C ARG A 174 -6.27 0.56 -7.78
N GLY A 175 -6.77 1.47 -6.95
CA GLY A 175 -7.06 1.21 -5.54
C GLY A 175 -8.12 0.12 -5.35
N MET A 176 -9.23 0.17 -6.09
CA MET A 176 -10.30 -0.83 -6.03
C MET A 176 -9.78 -2.24 -6.37
N PHE A 177 -8.99 -2.38 -7.43
CA PHE A 177 -8.38 -3.65 -7.81
C PHE A 177 -7.29 -4.10 -6.82
N GLY A 178 -6.58 -3.16 -6.16
CA GLY A 178 -5.71 -3.45 -5.04
C GLY A 178 -6.46 -4.07 -3.85
N PHE A 179 -7.62 -3.53 -3.49
CA PHE A 179 -8.49 -4.15 -2.47
C PHE A 179 -8.99 -5.54 -2.89
N LEU A 180 -9.36 -5.72 -4.16
CA LEU A 180 -9.76 -7.03 -4.68
C LEU A 180 -8.63 -8.06 -4.55
N SER A 181 -7.38 -7.66 -4.83
CA SER A 181 -6.19 -8.47 -4.58
C SER A 181 -6.05 -8.86 -3.10
N GLY A 182 -6.35 -7.93 -2.18
CA GLY A 182 -6.33 -8.20 -0.74
C GLY A 182 -7.28 -9.33 -0.32
N PHE A 183 -8.47 -9.41 -0.92
CA PHE A 183 -9.38 -10.55 -0.69
C PHE A 183 -8.75 -11.87 -1.16
N ALA A 184 -8.16 -11.90 -2.35
CA ALA A 184 -7.52 -13.11 -2.88
C ALA A 184 -6.36 -13.57 -1.97
N ILE A 185 -5.51 -12.65 -1.52
CA ILE A 185 -4.34 -12.93 -0.67
C ILE A 185 -4.74 -13.59 0.64
N ASN A 186 -5.83 -13.17 1.27
CA ASN A 186 -6.32 -13.73 2.54
C ASN A 186 -6.64 -15.23 2.46
N TRP A 187 -7.01 -15.72 1.29
CA TRP A 187 -7.37 -17.13 1.07
C TRP A 187 -6.22 -17.98 0.51
N LEU A 188 -5.07 -17.40 0.18
CA LEU A 188 -3.95 -18.16 -0.40
C LEU A 188 -3.45 -19.26 0.52
N TYR A 189 -3.30 -18.99 1.82
CA TYR A 189 -2.86 -20.01 2.77
C TYR A 189 -3.88 -21.15 2.90
N TRP A 190 -5.16 -20.85 2.95
CA TRP A 190 -6.21 -21.88 2.94
C TRP A 190 -6.19 -22.72 1.65
N LEU A 191 -5.92 -22.11 0.51
CA LEU A 191 -5.77 -22.85 -0.76
C LEU A 191 -4.62 -23.85 -0.68
N THR A 192 -3.49 -23.51 -0.04
CA THR A 192 -2.35 -24.44 0.11
C THR A 192 -2.64 -25.61 1.05
N GLN A 193 -3.69 -25.54 1.88
CA GLN A 193 -4.10 -26.59 2.82
C GLN A 193 -5.17 -27.55 2.25
N ARG A 194 -5.42 -27.51 0.93
CA ARG A 194 -6.43 -28.38 0.31
C ARG A 194 -5.91 -29.82 0.18
N ASP A 195 -6.83 -30.76 0.34
CA ASP A 195 -6.54 -32.20 0.34
C ASP A 195 -5.99 -32.74 -1.01
N CYS A 196 -6.05 -31.94 -2.09
CA CYS A 196 -5.47 -32.27 -3.38
C CYS A 196 -3.94 -32.13 -3.41
N PHE A 197 -3.34 -31.48 -2.41
CA PHE A 197 -1.89 -31.29 -2.30
C PHE A 197 -1.30 -32.22 -1.26
N SER A 198 -0.08 -32.70 -1.50
CA SER A 198 0.60 -33.60 -0.58
C SER A 198 1.01 -32.92 0.74
N ASP A 199 1.34 -31.65 0.68
CA ASP A 199 1.69 -30.80 1.84
C ASP A 199 1.58 -29.31 1.48
N THR A 200 1.76 -28.44 2.49
CA THR A 200 1.70 -26.98 2.35
C THR A 200 2.69 -26.43 1.32
N LEU A 201 3.91 -27.02 1.24
CA LEU A 201 4.92 -26.57 0.29
C LEU A 201 4.51 -26.89 -1.15
N ASN A 202 4.01 -28.11 -1.41
CA ASN A 202 3.47 -28.50 -2.70
C ASN A 202 2.26 -27.63 -3.06
N GLY A 203 1.35 -27.42 -2.10
CA GLY A 203 0.22 -26.50 -2.29
C GLY A 203 0.69 -25.09 -2.69
N MET A 204 1.73 -24.55 -2.04
CA MET A 204 2.27 -23.23 -2.38
C MET A 204 2.90 -23.18 -3.78
N GLN A 205 3.57 -24.24 -4.23
CA GLN A 205 4.13 -24.33 -5.57
C GLN A 205 3.03 -24.19 -6.64
N TRP A 206 1.92 -24.93 -6.48
CA TRP A 206 0.77 -24.87 -7.39
C TRP A 206 0.04 -23.53 -7.33
N VAL A 207 -0.20 -23.02 -6.12
CA VAL A 207 -0.85 -21.72 -5.90
C VAL A 207 -0.01 -20.59 -6.49
N ALA A 208 1.32 -20.62 -6.34
CA ALA A 208 2.22 -19.66 -6.97
C ALA A 208 2.17 -19.74 -8.51
N GLY A 209 2.13 -20.97 -9.07
CA GLY A 209 1.98 -21.16 -10.52
C GLY A 209 0.68 -20.58 -11.07
N GLY A 210 -0.45 -20.90 -10.44
CA GLY A 210 -1.76 -20.36 -10.79
C GLY A 210 -1.82 -18.83 -10.67
N SER A 211 -1.29 -18.30 -9.55
CA SER A 211 -1.19 -16.85 -9.34
C SER A 211 -0.34 -16.18 -10.42
N SER A 212 0.83 -16.74 -10.76
CA SER A 212 1.71 -16.20 -11.79
C SER A 212 1.02 -16.12 -13.16
N LEU A 213 0.24 -17.12 -13.53
CA LEU A 213 -0.54 -17.10 -14.80
C LEU A 213 -1.58 -15.97 -14.80
N ILE A 214 -2.29 -15.78 -13.69
CA ILE A 214 -3.24 -14.66 -13.53
C ILE A 214 -2.51 -13.33 -13.63
N LEU A 215 -1.35 -13.19 -12.98
CA LEU A 215 -0.54 -11.97 -12.97
C LEU A 215 -0.02 -11.64 -14.37
N ILE A 216 0.44 -12.64 -15.13
CA ILE A 216 0.81 -12.48 -16.55
C ILE A 216 -0.38 -11.95 -17.35
N GLY A 217 -1.57 -12.54 -17.19
CA GLY A 217 -2.78 -12.07 -17.85
C GLY A 217 -3.11 -10.59 -17.52
N CYS A 218 -3.02 -10.20 -16.25
CA CYS A 218 -3.24 -8.82 -15.82
C CYS A 218 -2.23 -7.85 -16.45
N VAL A 219 -0.94 -8.21 -16.47
CA VAL A 219 0.12 -7.40 -17.09
C VAL A 219 -0.11 -7.23 -18.58
N LEU A 220 -0.43 -8.32 -19.29
CA LEU A 220 -0.70 -8.29 -20.75
C LEU A 220 -1.90 -7.39 -21.07
N VAL A 221 -3.01 -7.53 -20.34
CA VAL A 221 -4.20 -6.68 -20.51
C VAL A 221 -3.84 -5.21 -20.26
N THR A 222 -3.06 -4.91 -19.24
CA THR A 222 -2.61 -3.55 -18.96
C THR A 222 -1.80 -2.97 -20.12
N VAL A 223 -0.83 -3.70 -20.64
CA VAL A 223 0.02 -3.22 -21.75
C VAL A 223 -0.77 -3.04 -23.05
N LEU A 224 -1.72 -3.94 -23.34
CA LEU A 224 -2.50 -3.91 -24.57
C LEU A 224 -3.53 -2.76 -24.58
N PHE A 225 -4.25 -2.54 -23.50
CA PHE A 225 -5.39 -1.61 -23.45
C PHE A 225 -5.06 -0.22 -22.89
N CYS A 226 -3.98 -0.05 -22.12
CA CYS A 226 -3.56 1.27 -21.68
C CYS A 226 -2.74 1.95 -22.77
N LYS A 227 -3.11 3.19 -23.11
CA LYS A 227 -2.37 4.00 -24.09
C LYS A 227 -1.45 4.98 -23.36
N GLU A 228 -0.17 4.98 -23.73
CA GLU A 228 0.80 5.96 -23.29
C GLU A 228 0.69 7.22 -24.12
N ARG A 229 0.68 8.39 -23.47
CA ARG A 229 0.79 9.68 -24.16
C ARG A 229 2.25 10.10 -24.18
N ASN A 230 2.70 10.59 -25.34
CA ASN A 230 4.01 11.23 -25.44
C ASN A 230 3.97 12.59 -24.71
N VAL A 231 4.26 12.58 -23.44
CA VAL A 231 4.49 13.79 -22.66
C VAL A 231 5.95 14.17 -22.83
N SER A 232 6.19 15.28 -23.55
CA SER A 232 7.53 15.87 -23.60
C SER A 232 7.99 16.15 -22.16
N SER A 233 9.15 15.64 -21.78
CA SER A 233 9.73 15.90 -20.46
C SER A 233 10.03 17.39 -20.34
N SER A 234 9.14 18.13 -19.68
CA SER A 234 9.47 19.49 -19.25
C SER A 234 10.63 19.40 -18.27
N HIS A 235 11.67 20.19 -18.52
CA HIS A 235 12.84 20.29 -17.65
C HIS A 235 12.39 20.84 -16.30
N ALA A 236 12.07 19.96 -15.37
CA ALA A 236 11.90 20.37 -13.98
C ALA A 236 13.25 20.93 -13.48
N PRO A 237 13.25 22.06 -12.78
CA PRO A 237 14.48 22.64 -12.24
C PRO A 237 15.18 21.60 -11.36
N LYS A 238 16.50 21.46 -11.53
CA LYS A 238 17.36 20.56 -10.75
C LYS A 238 17.50 21.08 -9.32
N ILE A 239 16.44 20.94 -8.53
CA ILE A 239 16.53 21.18 -7.09
C ILE A 239 17.28 19.98 -6.48
N SER A 240 18.26 20.24 -5.63
CA SER A 240 18.96 19.17 -4.90
C SER A 240 17.94 18.36 -4.09
N VAL A 241 17.78 17.08 -4.45
CA VAL A 241 16.84 16.17 -3.77
C VAL A 241 17.11 16.10 -2.27
N ILE A 242 18.40 16.10 -1.88
CA ILE A 242 18.82 16.05 -0.47
C ILE A 242 18.41 17.32 0.29
N GLN A 243 18.55 18.49 -0.34
CA GLN A 243 18.15 19.74 0.30
C GLN A 243 16.64 19.82 0.48
N SER A 244 15.88 19.47 -0.56
CA SER A 244 14.42 19.43 -0.50
C SER A 244 13.90 18.41 0.51
N PHE A 245 14.56 17.27 0.65
CA PHE A 245 14.27 16.27 1.67
C PHE A 245 14.45 16.84 3.09
N LYS A 246 15.60 17.50 3.35
CA LYS A 246 15.88 18.15 4.64
C LYS A 246 14.87 19.24 4.98
N GLU A 247 14.47 20.05 3.99
CA GLU A 247 13.46 21.10 4.20
C GLU A 247 12.07 20.53 4.48
N THR A 248 11.69 19.42 3.81
CA THR A 248 10.43 18.74 4.05
C THR A 248 10.35 18.20 5.48
N LEU A 249 11.45 17.66 6.01
CA LEU A 249 11.52 17.19 7.40
C LEU A 249 11.48 18.33 8.45
N LYS A 250 11.74 19.58 8.06
CA LYS A 250 11.54 20.73 8.96
C LYS A 250 10.07 21.14 9.10
N CYS A 251 9.20 20.69 8.21
CA CYS A 251 7.77 20.98 8.27
C CYS A 251 7.11 20.17 9.39
N ARG A 252 7.00 20.75 10.59
CA ARG A 252 6.45 20.08 11.78
C ARG A 252 5.10 19.41 11.56
N PRO A 253 4.09 20.03 10.90
CA PRO A 253 2.82 19.35 10.62
C PRO A 253 2.98 18.09 9.78
N PHE A 254 3.90 18.11 8.79
CA PHE A 254 4.22 16.96 7.96
C PHE A 254 4.76 15.78 8.76
N VAL A 255 5.79 16.06 9.56
CA VAL A 255 6.45 15.04 10.39
C VAL A 255 5.44 14.36 11.31
N LEU A 256 4.55 15.14 11.95
CA LEU A 256 3.51 14.60 12.83
C LEU A 256 2.54 13.67 12.09
N VAL A 257 2.10 14.02 10.89
CA VAL A 257 1.20 13.15 10.09
C VAL A 257 1.93 11.89 9.63
N VAL A 258 3.15 12.02 9.12
CA VAL A 258 3.94 10.86 8.68
C VAL A 258 4.23 9.92 9.84
N LEU A 259 4.65 10.43 10.99
CA LEU A 259 4.88 9.61 12.18
C LEU A 259 3.59 8.93 12.67
N THR A 260 2.44 9.59 12.55
CA THR A 260 1.14 8.98 12.83
C THR A 260 0.86 7.79 11.92
N ILE A 261 1.04 7.95 10.61
CA ILE A 261 0.85 6.86 9.62
C ILE A 261 1.82 5.72 9.91
N VAL A 262 3.09 6.02 10.07
CA VAL A 262 4.16 5.06 10.38
C VAL A 262 3.83 4.29 11.67
N SER A 263 3.41 4.99 12.73
CA SER A 263 3.07 4.37 13.99
C SER A 263 1.94 3.35 13.85
N VAL A 264 0.83 3.72 13.20
CA VAL A 264 -0.30 2.78 12.99
C VAL A 264 0.13 1.58 12.15
N LEU A 265 0.85 1.80 11.04
CA LEU A 265 1.33 0.72 10.18
C LEU A 265 2.28 -0.22 10.92
N CYS A 266 3.23 0.31 11.70
CA CYS A 266 4.12 -0.50 12.53
C CYS A 266 3.32 -1.35 13.53
N GLY A 267 2.36 -0.78 14.23
CA GLY A 267 1.53 -1.51 15.19
C GLY A 267 0.78 -2.69 14.57
N ILE A 268 0.23 -2.51 13.37
CA ILE A 268 -0.47 -3.57 12.65
C ILE A 268 0.50 -4.64 12.14
N LEU A 269 1.58 -4.24 11.47
CA LEU A 269 2.49 -5.16 10.78
C LEU A 269 3.35 -5.98 11.74
N LEU A 270 3.71 -5.44 12.91
CA LEU A 270 4.47 -6.16 13.94
C LEU A 270 3.78 -7.43 14.42
N VAL A 271 2.45 -7.41 14.50
CA VAL A 271 1.67 -8.54 15.04
C VAL A 271 0.85 -9.28 14.00
N MET A 272 0.80 -8.79 12.76
CA MET A 272 -0.05 -9.37 11.72
C MET A 272 0.16 -10.88 11.54
N GLN A 273 1.40 -11.35 11.68
CA GLN A 273 1.72 -12.77 11.57
C GLN A 273 1.29 -13.56 12.83
N MET A 274 1.32 -12.93 14.02
CA MET A 274 0.95 -13.61 15.28
C MET A 274 -0.49 -14.12 15.27
N ALA A 275 -1.41 -13.41 14.62
CA ALA A 275 -2.80 -13.84 14.51
C ALA A 275 -2.93 -15.23 13.84
N LEU A 276 -2.10 -15.54 12.83
CA LEU A 276 -2.08 -16.86 12.22
C LEU A 276 -1.59 -17.94 13.18
N TYR A 277 -0.48 -17.67 13.91
CA TYR A 277 0.07 -18.62 14.89
C TYR A 277 -0.90 -18.87 16.05
N ILE A 278 -1.57 -17.83 16.54
CA ILE A 278 -2.59 -17.96 17.59
C ILE A 278 -3.76 -18.82 17.06
N ASN A 279 -4.18 -18.64 15.82
CA ASN A 279 -5.18 -19.50 15.21
C ASN A 279 -4.71 -20.96 15.14
N ILE A 280 -3.52 -21.24 14.61
CA ILE A 280 -3.02 -22.60 14.44
C ILE A 280 -2.84 -23.30 15.81
N TYR A 281 -2.09 -22.67 16.73
CA TYR A 281 -1.59 -23.37 17.92
C TYR A 281 -2.48 -23.21 19.16
N TYR A 282 -3.19 -22.07 19.29
CA TYR A 282 -4.03 -21.81 20.45
C TYR A 282 -5.51 -22.14 20.21
N ILE A 283 -6.09 -21.72 19.08
CA ILE A 283 -7.52 -21.80 18.84
C ILE A 283 -7.89 -23.18 18.24
N TYR A 284 -7.14 -23.63 17.24
CA TYR A 284 -7.43 -24.85 16.50
C TYR A 284 -6.47 -26.01 16.83
N HIS A 285 -5.66 -25.88 17.88
CA HIS A 285 -4.81 -26.97 18.44
C HIS A 285 -3.99 -27.74 17.39
N GLY A 286 -3.44 -27.03 16.39
CA GLY A 286 -2.59 -27.59 15.33
C GLY A 286 -3.32 -27.88 14.00
N ASP A 287 -4.64 -27.75 13.95
CA ASP A 287 -5.38 -27.88 12.69
C ASP A 287 -5.14 -26.67 11.78
N LYS A 288 -4.18 -26.83 10.86
CA LYS A 288 -3.79 -25.79 9.91
C LYS A 288 -4.91 -25.47 8.90
N LYS A 289 -5.76 -26.46 8.58
CA LYS A 289 -6.85 -26.30 7.59
C LYS A 289 -7.95 -25.38 8.13
N GLU A 290 -8.47 -25.67 9.31
CA GLU A 290 -9.49 -24.85 9.97
C GLU A 290 -8.92 -23.47 10.35
N ALA A 291 -7.69 -23.41 10.89
CA ALA A 291 -7.01 -22.18 11.25
C ALA A 291 -6.83 -21.25 10.04
N SER A 292 -6.42 -21.79 8.88
CA SER A 292 -6.25 -21.00 7.66
C SER A 292 -7.57 -20.48 7.09
N ALA A 293 -8.65 -21.27 7.19
CA ALA A 293 -10.00 -20.84 6.78
C ALA A 293 -10.50 -19.66 7.63
N MET A 294 -10.34 -19.76 8.96
CA MET A 294 -10.69 -18.68 9.88
C MET A 294 -9.84 -17.43 9.64
N PHE A 295 -8.53 -17.59 9.44
CA PHE A 295 -7.63 -16.49 9.13
C PHE A 295 -8.03 -15.76 7.83
N GLY A 296 -8.39 -16.53 6.78
CA GLY A 296 -8.93 -15.99 5.53
C GLY A 296 -10.22 -15.23 5.71
N LEU A 297 -11.14 -15.76 6.53
CA LEU A 297 -12.42 -15.13 6.83
C LEU A 297 -12.24 -13.83 7.63
N VAL A 298 -11.42 -13.84 8.67
CA VAL A 298 -11.09 -12.65 9.48
C VAL A 298 -10.49 -11.55 8.61
N GLY A 299 -9.54 -11.90 7.72
CA GLY A 299 -8.96 -10.96 6.77
C GLY A 299 -9.98 -10.42 5.76
N THR A 300 -10.91 -11.26 5.30
CA THR A 300 -11.99 -10.84 4.40
C THR A 300 -12.94 -9.86 5.08
N VAL A 301 -13.38 -10.16 6.29
CA VAL A 301 -14.25 -9.28 7.08
C VAL A 301 -13.56 -7.95 7.40
N PHE A 302 -12.26 -7.99 7.75
CA PHE A 302 -11.45 -6.80 7.99
C PHE A 302 -11.35 -5.93 6.73
N ASN A 303 -11.03 -6.50 5.55
CA ASN A 303 -10.95 -5.75 4.30
C ASN A 303 -12.31 -5.16 3.89
N LEU A 304 -13.38 -5.95 4.02
CA LEU A 304 -14.74 -5.46 3.73
C LEU A 304 -15.15 -4.35 4.67
N GLY A 305 -14.88 -4.50 5.97
CA GLY A 305 -15.13 -3.47 6.97
C GLY A 305 -14.35 -2.18 6.69
N THR A 306 -13.09 -2.30 6.28
CA THR A 306 -12.26 -1.16 5.86
C THR A 306 -12.88 -0.42 4.66
N LEU A 307 -13.29 -1.16 3.62
CA LEU A 307 -13.88 -0.59 2.40
C LEU A 307 -15.21 0.11 2.69
N VAL A 308 -16.09 -0.51 3.45
CA VAL A 308 -17.40 0.05 3.82
C VAL A 308 -17.26 1.26 4.74
N ALA A 309 -16.28 1.26 5.63
CA ALA A 309 -16.05 2.36 6.56
C ALA A 309 -15.50 3.63 5.87
N MET A 310 -14.72 3.51 4.78
CA MET A 310 -14.07 4.65 4.13
C MET A 310 -15.02 5.81 3.75
N PRO A 311 -16.14 5.59 3.03
CA PRO A 311 -17.07 6.67 2.69
C PRO A 311 -17.67 7.35 3.93
N LEU A 312 -18.02 6.56 4.94
CA LEU A 312 -18.57 7.06 6.20
C LEU A 312 -17.56 7.94 6.94
N ILE A 313 -16.30 7.48 6.99
CA ILE A 313 -15.19 8.20 7.62
C ILE A 313 -14.92 9.52 6.88
N CYS A 314 -14.92 9.54 5.55
CA CYS A 314 -14.76 10.74 4.76
C CYS A 314 -15.89 11.75 5.03
N GLY A 315 -17.14 11.28 5.07
CA GLY A 315 -18.29 12.10 5.40
C GLY A 315 -18.19 12.73 6.80
N LEU A 316 -17.77 11.93 7.78
CA LEU A 316 -17.59 12.38 9.15
C LEU A 316 -16.43 13.37 9.28
N ALA A 317 -15.29 13.11 8.58
CA ALA A 317 -14.13 14.00 8.55
C ALA A 317 -14.44 15.37 7.95
N ASN A 318 -15.31 15.43 6.95
CA ASN A 318 -15.76 16.70 6.37
C ASN A 318 -16.63 17.50 7.35
N ARG A 319 -17.40 16.83 8.22
CA ARG A 319 -18.27 17.49 9.21
C ARG A 319 -17.50 17.90 10.47
N LEU A 320 -16.78 16.99 11.10
CA LEU A 320 -16.16 17.17 12.42
C LEU A 320 -14.68 17.57 12.35
N GLY A 321 -14.08 17.52 11.15
CA GLY A 321 -12.66 17.80 10.93
C GLY A 321 -11.79 16.55 11.00
N LYS A 322 -10.79 16.49 10.12
CA LYS A 322 -9.92 15.33 9.88
C LYS A 322 -9.21 14.85 11.15
N LYS A 323 -8.59 15.77 11.90
CA LYS A 323 -7.87 15.49 13.15
C LYS A 323 -8.74 14.75 14.17
N ASN A 324 -9.90 15.33 14.51
CA ASN A 324 -10.77 14.81 15.57
C ASN A 324 -11.34 13.43 15.19
N VAL A 325 -11.77 13.28 13.95
CA VAL A 325 -12.30 12.00 13.45
C VAL A 325 -11.23 10.92 13.44
N LEU A 326 -10.01 11.24 13.01
CA LEU A 326 -8.91 10.29 13.01
C LEU A 326 -8.57 9.83 14.44
N ILE A 327 -8.46 10.74 15.41
CA ILE A 327 -8.22 10.41 16.82
C ILE A 327 -9.35 9.52 17.37
N ALA A 328 -10.61 9.87 17.13
CA ALA A 328 -11.75 9.11 17.64
C ALA A 328 -11.78 7.67 17.08
N ILE A 329 -11.60 7.52 15.77
CA ILE A 329 -11.62 6.20 15.11
C ILE A 329 -10.42 5.35 15.54
N LEU A 330 -9.23 5.94 15.62
CA LEU A 330 -8.05 5.24 16.12
C LEU A 330 -8.21 4.84 17.59
N GLY A 331 -8.81 5.69 18.41
CA GLY A 331 -9.14 5.34 19.81
C GLY A 331 -10.07 4.13 19.92
N VAL A 332 -11.13 4.10 19.10
CA VAL A 332 -12.02 2.92 19.00
C VAL A 332 -11.25 1.69 18.52
N ALA A 333 -10.40 1.83 17.50
CA ALA A 333 -9.59 0.73 16.99
C ALA A 333 -8.59 0.20 18.04
N ALA A 334 -8.02 1.06 18.90
CA ALA A 334 -7.16 0.62 20.00
C ALA A 334 -7.93 -0.23 21.03
N LEU A 335 -9.12 0.23 21.45
CA LEU A 335 -9.97 -0.52 22.38
C LEU A 335 -10.42 -1.84 21.77
N ALA A 336 -10.80 -1.84 20.48
CA ALA A 336 -11.15 -3.03 19.73
C ALA A 336 -9.97 -4.01 19.61
N GLY A 337 -8.73 -3.49 19.40
CA GLY A 337 -7.52 -4.30 19.42
C GLY A 337 -7.31 -5.02 20.76
N LEU A 338 -7.51 -4.33 21.87
CA LEU A 338 -7.41 -4.92 23.22
C LEU A 338 -8.50 -6.01 23.45
N SER A 339 -9.68 -5.89 22.82
CA SER A 339 -10.74 -6.90 22.94
C SER A 339 -10.34 -8.26 22.36
N LYS A 340 -9.30 -8.35 21.52
CA LYS A 340 -8.75 -9.61 21.01
C LYS A 340 -8.38 -10.57 22.14
N TRP A 341 -7.92 -10.04 23.28
CA TRP A 341 -7.59 -10.84 24.44
C TRP A 341 -8.74 -11.74 24.89
N PHE A 342 -9.96 -11.22 24.86
CA PHE A 342 -11.18 -11.95 25.24
C PHE A 342 -11.79 -12.72 24.06
N CYS A 343 -11.63 -12.23 22.84
CA CYS A 343 -12.25 -12.80 21.65
C CYS A 343 -11.46 -14.00 21.09
N TYR A 344 -10.19 -14.17 21.43
CA TYR A 344 -9.42 -15.36 21.07
C TYR A 344 -9.76 -16.52 22.02
N SER A 345 -10.81 -17.25 21.69
CA SER A 345 -11.34 -18.36 22.49
C SER A 345 -11.42 -19.64 21.66
N PRO A 346 -10.79 -20.76 22.11
CA PRO A 346 -10.95 -22.06 21.45
C PRO A 346 -12.39 -22.57 21.45
N ALA A 347 -13.18 -22.22 22.50
CA ALA A 347 -14.58 -22.63 22.59
C ALA A 347 -15.50 -21.91 21.56
N HIS A 348 -15.13 -20.68 21.20
CA HIS A 348 -15.92 -19.84 20.29
C HIS A 348 -15.03 -19.11 19.28
N PRO A 349 -14.46 -19.79 18.27
CA PRO A 349 -13.53 -19.20 17.30
C PRO A 349 -14.10 -18.00 16.54
N TRP A 350 -15.42 -17.96 16.33
CA TRP A 350 -16.11 -16.88 15.61
C TRP A 350 -16.03 -15.51 16.29
N LEU A 351 -15.74 -15.46 17.60
CA LEU A 351 -15.58 -14.19 18.31
C LEU A 351 -14.45 -13.32 17.76
N GLN A 352 -13.50 -13.90 17.02
CA GLN A 352 -12.42 -13.16 16.33
C GLN A 352 -12.94 -12.17 15.29
N LEU A 353 -14.15 -12.36 14.76
CA LEU A 353 -14.75 -11.43 13.80
C LEU A 353 -15.10 -10.09 14.43
N ILE A 354 -15.39 -10.04 15.75
CA ILE A 354 -15.73 -8.81 16.45
C ILE A 354 -14.57 -7.79 16.40
N PRO A 355 -13.37 -8.10 16.91
CA PRO A 355 -12.26 -7.17 16.80
C PRO A 355 -11.86 -6.88 15.33
N ALA A 356 -12.05 -7.82 14.40
CA ALA A 356 -11.78 -7.58 12.99
C ALA A 356 -12.67 -6.47 12.42
N VAL A 357 -13.99 -6.53 12.66
CA VAL A 357 -14.95 -5.48 12.23
C VAL A 357 -14.64 -4.14 12.89
N LEU A 358 -14.37 -4.14 14.19
CA LEU A 358 -14.19 -2.90 14.97
C LEU A 358 -12.84 -2.23 14.72
N THR A 359 -11.78 -2.97 14.35
CA THR A 359 -10.46 -2.40 14.03
C THR A 359 -10.35 -1.94 12.57
N ALA A 360 -11.16 -2.50 11.67
CA ALA A 360 -11.14 -2.20 10.24
C ALA A 360 -11.28 -0.70 9.90
N PRO A 361 -12.19 0.07 10.56
CA PRO A 361 -12.29 1.51 10.34
C PRO A 361 -10.99 2.26 10.64
N GLY A 362 -10.16 1.77 11.57
CA GLY A 362 -8.87 2.38 11.92
C GLY A 362 -7.92 2.45 10.73
N LEU A 363 -7.75 1.34 10.01
CA LEU A 363 -6.93 1.31 8.79
C LEU A 363 -7.56 2.15 7.66
N GLY A 364 -8.88 2.08 7.50
CA GLY A 364 -9.62 2.92 6.54
C GLY A 364 -9.43 4.42 6.80
N ALA A 365 -9.43 4.83 8.07
CA ALA A 365 -9.17 6.22 8.45
C ALA A 365 -7.75 6.68 8.12
N VAL A 366 -6.74 5.83 8.30
CA VAL A 366 -5.37 6.13 7.89
C VAL A 366 -5.30 6.37 6.38
N TRP A 367 -5.80 5.44 5.57
CA TRP A 367 -5.76 5.55 4.11
C TRP A 367 -6.57 6.74 3.57
N ALA A 368 -7.76 7.01 4.11
CA ALA A 368 -8.62 8.06 3.61
C ALA A 368 -8.29 9.43 4.21
N VAL A 369 -8.09 9.52 5.53
CA VAL A 369 -7.98 10.79 6.25
C VAL A 369 -6.53 11.21 6.44
N ALA A 370 -5.65 10.33 6.97
CA ALA A 370 -4.27 10.72 7.25
C ALA A 370 -3.52 11.06 5.96
N PHE A 371 -3.69 10.28 4.88
CA PHE A 371 -3.12 10.63 3.56
C PHE A 371 -3.70 11.95 3.00
N SER A 372 -4.99 12.23 3.23
CA SER A 372 -5.59 13.52 2.86
C SER A 372 -5.03 14.69 3.69
N MET A 373 -4.58 14.45 4.94
CA MET A 373 -3.92 15.48 5.75
C MET A 373 -2.54 15.87 5.21
N VAL A 374 -1.86 14.99 4.48
CA VAL A 374 -0.60 15.34 3.79
C VAL A 374 -0.85 16.41 2.71
N ALA A 375 -1.96 16.33 1.98
CA ALA A 375 -2.33 17.38 1.03
C ALA A 375 -2.62 18.73 1.74
N ASP A 376 -3.25 18.69 2.93
CA ASP A 376 -3.45 19.92 3.74
C ASP A 376 -2.10 20.52 4.18
N VAL A 377 -1.10 19.68 4.47
CA VAL A 377 0.25 20.15 4.79
C VAL A 377 0.94 20.78 3.58
N CYS A 378 0.70 20.28 2.35
CA CYS A 378 1.20 20.90 1.13
C CYS A 378 0.62 22.31 0.93
N ASP A 379 -0.69 22.48 1.19
CA ASP A 379 -1.33 23.81 1.16
C ASP A 379 -0.72 24.75 2.23
N TYR A 380 -0.42 24.22 3.42
CA TYR A 380 0.24 24.97 4.50
C TYR A 380 1.67 25.39 4.12
N ASP A 381 2.44 24.49 3.52
CA ASP A 381 3.80 24.76 3.05
C ASP A 381 3.81 25.82 1.94
N GLU A 382 2.87 25.75 0.98
CA GLU A 382 2.69 26.78 -0.04
C GLU A 382 2.37 28.16 0.57
N PHE A 383 1.55 28.19 1.62
CA PHE A 383 1.24 29.43 2.32
C PHE A 383 2.45 30.06 2.98
N VAL A 384 3.33 29.23 3.61
CA VAL A 384 4.51 29.69 4.36
C VAL A 384 5.68 30.02 3.43
N ASN A 385 5.96 29.14 2.47
CA ASN A 385 7.18 29.21 1.64
C ASN A 385 6.91 29.75 0.22
N GLY A 386 5.67 29.97 -0.18
CA GLY A 386 5.32 30.51 -1.50
C GLY A 386 5.51 29.56 -2.67
N THR A 387 5.95 28.32 -2.42
CA THR A 387 6.22 27.30 -3.44
C THR A 387 5.47 26.02 -3.15
N ARG A 388 4.88 25.41 -4.19
CA ARG A 388 4.12 24.15 -4.06
C ARG A 388 5.03 22.96 -4.33
N ARG A 389 5.27 22.13 -3.30
CA ARG A 389 6.24 21.02 -3.33
C ARG A 389 5.59 19.64 -3.10
N GLU A 390 4.38 19.40 -3.62
CA GLU A 390 3.61 18.17 -3.40
C GLU A 390 4.38 16.88 -3.72
N GLY A 391 5.13 16.89 -4.84
CA GLY A 391 5.93 15.74 -5.25
C GLY A 391 6.98 15.35 -4.22
N MET A 392 7.62 16.33 -3.55
CA MET A 392 8.61 16.07 -2.53
C MET A 392 7.98 15.51 -1.24
N PHE A 393 6.86 16.08 -0.79
CA PHE A 393 6.12 15.58 0.37
C PHE A 393 5.66 14.13 0.16
N SER A 394 5.12 13.82 -1.02
CA SER A 394 4.71 12.45 -1.38
C SER A 394 5.89 11.48 -1.45
N ALA A 395 7.05 11.90 -2.00
CA ALA A 395 8.24 11.08 -2.08
C ALA A 395 8.80 10.73 -0.69
N VAL A 396 8.90 11.73 0.20
CA VAL A 396 9.37 11.53 1.59
C VAL A 396 8.42 10.64 2.37
N GLN A 397 7.10 10.83 2.21
CA GLN A 397 6.09 9.97 2.85
C GLN A 397 6.20 8.53 2.37
N ASN A 398 6.28 8.28 1.06
CA ASN A 398 6.41 6.92 0.51
C ASN A 398 7.69 6.24 1.00
N TRP A 399 8.80 6.98 1.04
CA TRP A 399 10.06 6.48 1.57
C TRP A 399 9.96 6.12 3.06
N ALA A 400 9.35 6.99 3.88
CA ALA A 400 9.10 6.73 5.30
C ALA A 400 8.22 5.50 5.51
N ASN A 401 7.16 5.34 4.71
CA ASN A 401 6.29 4.16 4.75
C ASN A 401 7.04 2.87 4.41
N LYS A 402 7.90 2.87 3.37
CA LYS A 402 8.72 1.70 3.00
C LYS A 402 9.67 1.30 4.13
N LEU A 403 10.35 2.26 4.74
CA LEU A 403 11.23 2.01 5.89
C LEU A 403 10.45 1.47 7.10
N ALA A 404 9.29 2.05 7.40
CA ALA A 404 8.43 1.60 8.49
C ALA A 404 7.97 0.15 8.30
N VAL A 405 7.53 -0.19 7.08
CA VAL A 405 7.14 -1.56 6.71
C VAL A 405 8.33 -2.52 6.86
N SER A 406 9.50 -2.15 6.36
CA SER A 406 10.72 -2.98 6.47
C SER A 406 11.12 -3.24 7.92
N LEU A 407 11.11 -2.19 8.75
CA LEU A 407 11.43 -2.30 10.17
C LEU A 407 10.38 -3.13 10.91
N ALA A 408 9.10 -2.94 10.63
CA ALA A 408 8.04 -3.70 11.26
C ALA A 408 8.11 -5.19 10.91
N LEU A 409 8.39 -5.54 9.65
CA LEU A 409 8.58 -6.94 9.23
C LEU A 409 9.79 -7.58 9.87
N LEU A 410 10.91 -6.86 9.96
CA LEU A 410 12.11 -7.31 10.67
C LEU A 410 11.79 -7.59 12.14
N LEU A 411 11.20 -6.62 12.82
CA LEU A 411 10.89 -6.72 14.25
C LEU A 411 9.80 -7.74 14.54
N SER A 412 8.87 -8.03 13.61
CA SER A 412 7.82 -9.02 13.80
C SER A 412 8.38 -10.41 14.08
N GLY A 413 9.43 -10.83 13.36
CA GLY A 413 10.12 -12.09 13.60
C GLY A 413 10.86 -12.11 14.95
N VAL A 414 11.49 -10.99 15.32
CA VAL A 414 12.17 -10.85 16.62
C VAL A 414 11.15 -10.91 17.77
N VAL A 415 10.04 -10.20 17.65
CA VAL A 415 8.97 -10.21 18.67
C VAL A 415 8.39 -11.61 18.83
N LEU A 416 8.20 -12.36 17.74
CA LEU A 416 7.74 -13.74 17.80
C LEU A 416 8.77 -14.64 18.55
N ASN A 417 10.07 -14.50 18.26
CA ASN A 417 11.12 -15.23 18.98
C ASN A 417 11.13 -14.92 20.48
N LEU A 418 10.93 -13.64 20.85
CA LEU A 418 10.89 -13.22 22.26
C LEU A 418 9.74 -13.86 23.06
N THR A 419 8.68 -14.35 22.39
CA THR A 419 7.62 -15.12 23.06
C THR A 419 8.07 -16.55 23.45
N GLY A 420 9.23 -17.00 23.00
CA GLY A 420 9.67 -18.38 23.15
C GLY A 420 9.02 -19.35 22.15
N PHE A 421 8.46 -18.85 21.05
CA PHE A 421 7.86 -19.69 20.02
C PHE A 421 8.94 -20.49 19.28
N ASP A 422 8.75 -21.81 19.18
CA ASP A 422 9.56 -22.72 18.37
C ASP A 422 8.66 -23.55 17.45
N ALA A 423 8.77 -23.35 16.14
CA ALA A 423 7.97 -24.06 15.15
C ALA A 423 8.15 -25.60 15.22
N LYS A 424 9.30 -26.09 15.72
CA LYS A 424 9.59 -27.53 15.85
C LYS A 424 8.77 -28.22 16.95
N LEU A 425 8.29 -27.46 17.92
CA LEU A 425 7.42 -27.99 18.99
C LEU A 425 5.97 -28.20 18.54
N GLU A 426 5.61 -27.70 17.36
CA GLU A 426 4.24 -27.80 16.81
C GLU A 426 3.17 -27.49 17.88
N THR A 427 2.34 -28.49 18.23
CA THR A 427 1.27 -28.34 19.24
C THR A 427 1.77 -28.37 20.69
N ALA A 428 3.03 -28.71 20.92
CA ALA A 428 3.63 -28.78 22.27
C ALA A 428 4.16 -27.43 22.76
N GLN A 429 3.66 -26.31 22.23
CA GLN A 429 4.03 -24.97 22.69
C GLN A 429 3.67 -24.76 24.16
N SER A 430 4.53 -24.05 24.90
CA SER A 430 4.23 -23.77 26.30
C SER A 430 2.99 -22.84 26.46
N ALA A 431 2.23 -23.02 27.53
CA ALA A 431 1.12 -22.12 27.83
C ALA A 431 1.57 -20.66 28.01
N ALA A 432 2.78 -20.44 28.52
CA ALA A 432 3.38 -19.12 28.66
C ALA A 432 3.62 -18.46 27.29
N THR A 433 4.16 -19.21 26.31
CA THR A 433 4.37 -18.76 24.93
C THR A 433 3.06 -18.33 24.27
N LEU A 434 2.03 -19.17 24.32
CA LEU A 434 0.73 -18.88 23.73
C LEU A 434 0.04 -17.66 24.40
N THR A 435 0.21 -17.53 25.71
CA THR A 435 -0.30 -16.37 26.46
C THR A 435 0.44 -15.09 26.10
N ALA A 436 1.78 -15.14 25.98
CA ALA A 436 2.61 -14.02 25.55
C ALA A 436 2.25 -13.55 24.14
N MET A 437 2.07 -14.49 23.19
CA MET A 437 1.65 -14.17 21.82
C MET A 437 0.30 -13.44 21.79
N ARG A 438 -0.70 -13.93 22.53
CA ARG A 438 -2.02 -13.29 22.65
C ARG A 438 -1.93 -11.90 23.27
N ALA A 439 -1.13 -11.75 24.34
CA ALA A 439 -0.93 -10.47 25.01
C ALA A 439 -0.31 -9.45 24.06
N LEU A 440 0.74 -9.81 23.33
CA LEU A 440 1.44 -8.95 22.39
C LEU A 440 0.56 -8.60 21.18
N ASP A 441 -0.21 -9.56 20.63
CA ASP A 441 -1.13 -9.29 19.52
C ASP A 441 -2.26 -8.32 19.89
N ALA A 442 -2.68 -8.31 21.16
CA ALA A 442 -3.67 -7.35 21.64
C ALA A 442 -3.06 -5.99 22.00
N THR A 443 -1.87 -5.96 22.63
CA THR A 443 -1.32 -4.75 23.25
C THR A 443 -0.45 -3.91 22.31
N ILE A 444 0.37 -4.54 21.44
CA ILE A 444 1.27 -3.82 20.53
C ILE A 444 0.50 -2.86 19.60
N PRO A 445 -0.55 -3.28 18.87
CA PRO A 445 -1.30 -2.35 18.02
C PRO A 445 -1.92 -1.20 18.82
N ALA A 446 -2.49 -1.50 20.00
CA ALA A 446 -3.08 -0.48 20.86
C ALA A 446 -2.03 0.55 21.32
N PHE A 447 -0.84 0.12 21.70
CA PHE A 447 0.27 0.99 22.10
C PHE A 447 0.68 1.94 20.96
N PHE A 448 0.90 1.43 19.76
CA PHE A 448 1.26 2.25 18.61
C PHE A 448 0.14 3.20 18.19
N VAL A 449 -1.11 2.77 18.29
CA VAL A 449 -2.27 3.64 18.02
C VAL A 449 -2.37 4.76 19.06
N LEU A 450 -2.08 4.50 20.33
CA LEU A 450 -2.03 5.55 21.37
C LEU A 450 -0.91 6.55 21.07
N ILE A 451 0.27 6.11 20.62
CA ILE A 451 1.33 7.01 20.14
C ILE A 451 0.80 7.88 18.98
N ALA A 452 0.12 7.28 18.01
CA ALA A 452 -0.47 8.00 16.89
C ALA A 452 -1.48 9.06 17.33
N CYS A 453 -2.36 8.73 18.29
CA CYS A 453 -3.30 9.69 18.88
C CYS A 453 -2.57 10.84 19.61
N GLY A 454 -1.50 10.53 20.36
CA GLY A 454 -0.64 11.52 20.98
C GLY A 454 0.00 12.47 19.97
N LEU A 455 0.56 11.96 18.89
CA LEU A 455 1.13 12.77 17.80
C LEU A 455 0.08 13.67 17.16
N LEU A 456 -1.12 13.13 16.91
CA LEU A 456 -2.23 13.91 16.37
C LEU A 456 -2.72 15.00 17.34
N ALA A 457 -2.64 14.79 18.65
CA ALA A 457 -2.99 15.83 19.61
C ALA A 457 -2.16 17.10 19.42
N PHE A 458 -0.88 16.95 19.06
CA PHE A 458 0.03 18.07 18.75
C PHE A 458 -0.09 18.59 17.30
N TYR A 459 -0.92 17.98 16.44
CA TYR A 459 -1.10 18.45 15.07
C TYR A 459 -1.83 19.79 15.03
N PRO A 460 -1.22 20.86 14.43
CA PRO A 460 -1.71 22.23 14.59
C PRO A 460 -2.82 22.62 13.60
N LEU A 461 -2.97 21.90 12.46
CA LEU A 461 -3.87 22.31 11.39
C LEU A 461 -5.30 21.81 11.65
N SER A 462 -6.11 22.67 12.27
CA SER A 462 -7.55 22.41 12.47
C SER A 462 -8.35 22.67 11.20
N LYS A 463 -9.59 22.17 11.11
CA LYS A 463 -10.52 22.44 10.02
C LYS A 463 -10.67 23.95 9.77
N HIS A 464 -10.82 24.73 10.85
CA HIS A 464 -10.97 26.19 10.77
C HIS A 464 -9.72 26.88 10.22
N THR A 465 -8.53 26.45 10.68
CA THR A 465 -7.24 26.95 10.18
C THR A 465 -7.10 26.68 8.67
N MET A 466 -7.42 25.47 8.23
CA MET A 466 -7.33 25.10 6.81
C MET A 466 -8.31 25.88 5.93
N HIS A 467 -9.54 26.13 6.38
CA HIS A 467 -10.48 26.96 5.65
C HIS A 467 -10.00 28.40 5.46
N ARG A 468 -9.42 29.00 6.50
CA ARG A 468 -8.82 30.35 6.41
C ARG A 468 -7.64 30.37 5.43
N LEU A 469 -6.73 29.40 5.57
CA LEU A 469 -5.54 29.28 4.75
C LEU A 469 -5.87 29.14 3.27
N ARG A 470 -6.82 28.26 2.91
CA ARG A 470 -7.26 28.06 1.52
C ARG A 470 -7.85 29.32 0.91
N ARG A 471 -8.69 30.07 1.63
CA ARG A 471 -9.22 31.36 1.15
C ARG A 471 -8.09 32.34 0.82
N ILE A 472 -7.05 32.41 1.67
CA ILE A 472 -5.91 33.32 1.42
C ILE A 472 -5.12 32.85 0.20
N LEU A 473 -4.91 31.54 0.02
CA LEU A 473 -4.22 31.00 -1.16
C LEU A 473 -5.01 31.25 -2.44
N GLU A 474 -6.34 31.04 -2.43
CA GLU A 474 -7.22 31.34 -3.56
C GLU A 474 -7.15 32.83 -3.95
N TRP A 475 -7.19 33.71 -2.96
CA TRP A 475 -7.03 35.14 -3.19
C TRP A 475 -5.67 35.51 -3.79
N ARG A 476 -4.56 34.94 -3.28
CA ARG A 476 -3.21 35.13 -3.82
C ARG A 476 -3.10 34.64 -5.26
N ARG A 477 -3.65 33.47 -5.58
CA ARG A 477 -3.66 32.89 -6.93
C ARG A 477 -4.48 33.72 -7.91
N ALA A 478 -5.66 34.18 -7.50
CA ALA A 478 -6.49 35.05 -8.32
C ALA A 478 -5.80 36.38 -8.66
N ARG A 479 -5.09 36.97 -7.69
CA ARG A 479 -4.34 38.22 -7.89
C ARG A 479 -3.12 38.03 -8.82
N ALA A 480 -2.43 36.90 -8.74
CA ALA A 480 -1.32 36.60 -9.62
C ALA A 480 -1.73 36.30 -11.09
N GLN A 481 -3.01 36.02 -11.36
CA GLN A 481 -3.54 35.84 -12.71
C GLN A 481 -4.00 37.17 -13.34
N THR A 482 -4.14 38.20 -12.53
CA THR A 482 -4.57 39.53 -12.97
C THR A 482 -3.40 40.52 -13.15
N THR A 483 -2.22 40.17 -12.74
CA THR A 483 -0.95 40.87 -13.01
C THR A 483 -0.15 40.14 -14.07
#